data_b3def22ccbc5a12e763ae50fca008536
#
_entry.id   b3def22ccbc5a12e763ae50fca008536
#
_cell.length_a   1.000
_cell.length_b   1.000
_cell.length_c   1.000
_cell.angle_alpha   90.00
_cell.angle_beta   90.00
_cell.angle_gamma   90.00
#
_symmetry.space_group_name_H-M   'P 1'
#
loop_
_entity.id
_entity.type
_entity.pdbx_description
1 polymer ?
#
loop_
_entity_poly.entity_id
_entity_poly.type
_entity_poly.pdbx_seq_one_letter_code
_entity_poly.pdbx_strand_id
1 'polypeptide(L)'
;MSTWDKKIHVESSLPAKDGRYAMFVGRWQPLHLGHQELFKRAMDEGKNVLICIRDIQPDEKNPFTAEQVRENISNFYSEEERVKVMVIPDICSIEFGRGVGYDIIEHIPPQEIHDISATKIREQMKKEGKL
;
A
#
# COMPACT_ATOMS: atom_id res chain seq x y z
N MET A 1 -2.47 21.10 0.92
CA MET A 1 -2.58 19.69 1.35
C MET A 1 -3.91 19.14 0.89
N SER A 2 -3.94 17.95 0.40
CA SER A 2 -5.18 17.29 0.03
C SER A 2 -6.05 17.01 1.24
N THR A 3 -7.39 17.03 1.07
CA THR A 3 -8.33 16.66 2.14
C THR A 3 -8.23 15.18 2.53
N TRP A 4 -7.58 14.37 1.72
CA TRP A 4 -7.36 12.96 2.01
C TRP A 4 -6.31 12.73 3.08
N ASP A 5 -5.31 13.61 3.11
CA ASP A 5 -4.08 13.32 3.82
C ASP A 5 -4.10 13.91 5.21
N LYS A 6 -3.77 13.09 6.19
CA LYS A 6 -3.55 13.51 7.54
C LYS A 6 -2.12 13.18 7.89
N LYS A 7 -1.32 14.20 8.14
CA LYS A 7 0.06 13.99 8.59
C LYS A 7 0.05 13.75 10.09
N ILE A 8 0.46 12.56 10.49
CA ILE A 8 0.53 12.17 11.89
C ILE A 8 1.81 12.69 12.52
N HIS A 9 2.88 12.61 11.76
CA HIS A 9 4.19 13.14 12.17
C HIS A 9 4.89 13.72 10.97
N VAL A 10 5.44 14.92 11.14
CA VAL A 10 6.20 15.59 10.09
C VAL A 10 7.55 16.00 10.68
N GLU A 11 8.60 15.35 10.22
CA GLU A 11 9.95 15.65 10.63
C GLU A 11 10.59 16.70 9.73
N SER A 12 10.22 16.67 8.46
CA SER A 12 10.75 17.55 7.46
C SER A 12 9.67 18.01 6.51
N SER A 13 9.70 19.30 6.15
CA SER A 13 8.81 19.86 5.13
C SER A 13 9.40 19.81 3.74
N LEU A 14 10.53 19.14 3.57
CA LEU A 14 11.16 19.03 2.26
C LEU A 14 10.24 18.28 1.30
N PRO A 15 10.08 18.78 0.06
CA PRO A 15 9.31 18.06 -0.94
C PRO A 15 9.92 16.68 -1.18
N ALA A 16 9.07 15.72 -1.46
CA ALA A 16 9.53 14.40 -1.87
C ALA A 16 10.04 14.50 -3.30
N LYS A 17 11.34 14.67 -3.44
CA LYS A 17 12.01 14.79 -4.73
C LYS A 17 13.09 13.74 -4.86
N ASP A 18 13.62 13.62 -6.04
CA ASP A 18 14.85 12.88 -6.32
C ASP A 18 14.73 11.38 -6.04
N GLY A 19 13.58 10.82 -6.35
CA GLY A 19 13.38 9.38 -6.29
C GLY A 19 13.23 8.79 -4.89
N ARG A 20 12.89 9.62 -3.91
CA ARG A 20 12.56 9.08 -2.60
C ARG A 20 11.25 8.31 -2.66
N TYR A 21 11.12 7.36 -1.76
CA TYR A 21 10.02 6.42 -1.75
C TYR A 21 9.02 6.72 -0.65
N ALA A 22 7.73 6.61 -1.00
CA ALA A 22 6.65 6.48 -0.03
C ALA A 22 6.47 4.99 0.24
N MET A 23 6.59 4.57 1.49
CA MET A 23 6.46 3.17 1.87
C MET A 23 5.03 2.88 2.31
N PHE A 24 4.43 1.87 1.69
CA PHE A 24 3.11 1.37 2.04
C PHE A 24 3.23 -0.06 2.54
N VAL A 25 2.70 -0.33 3.71
CA VAL A 25 2.77 -1.65 4.34
C VAL A 25 1.37 -2.24 4.42
N GLY A 26 1.20 -3.46 3.98
CA GLY A 26 -0.10 -4.11 4.02
C GLY A 26 -0.04 -5.57 3.64
N ARG A 27 -1.21 -6.18 3.53
CA ARG A 27 -1.36 -7.58 3.14
C ARG A 27 -1.75 -7.72 1.67
N TRP A 28 -2.45 -6.72 1.13
CA TRP A 28 -2.82 -6.63 -0.29
C TRP A 28 -3.51 -7.91 -0.81
N GLN A 29 -4.63 -8.29 -0.17
CA GLN A 29 -5.29 -9.59 -0.35
C GLN A 29 -6.69 -9.49 -0.98
N PRO A 30 -6.87 -9.14 -2.25
CA PRO A 30 -5.85 -8.80 -3.24
C PRO A 30 -5.62 -7.28 -3.35
N LEU A 31 -4.68 -6.90 -4.22
CA LEU A 31 -4.54 -5.52 -4.66
C LEU A 31 -5.84 -5.09 -5.35
N HIS A 32 -6.36 -3.92 -5.02
CA HIS A 32 -7.60 -3.42 -5.60
C HIS A 32 -7.51 -1.92 -5.92
N LEU A 33 -8.56 -1.39 -6.51
CA LEU A 33 -8.60 -0.01 -6.99
C LEU A 33 -8.33 1.00 -5.85
N GLY A 34 -8.84 0.74 -4.65
CA GLY A 34 -8.58 1.60 -3.50
C GLY A 34 -7.08 1.70 -3.17
N HIS A 35 -6.36 0.59 -3.26
CA HIS A 35 -4.90 0.58 -3.07
C HIS A 35 -4.19 1.36 -4.18
N GLN A 36 -4.63 1.15 -5.42
CA GLN A 36 -4.04 1.83 -6.58
C GLN A 36 -4.18 3.33 -6.48
N GLU A 37 -5.31 3.81 -5.97
CA GLU A 37 -5.53 5.24 -5.76
C GLU A 37 -4.57 5.81 -4.71
N LEU A 38 -4.27 5.06 -3.64
CA LEU A 38 -3.29 5.49 -2.64
C LEU A 38 -1.91 5.66 -3.26
N PHE A 39 -1.48 4.68 -4.05
CA PHE A 39 -0.16 4.71 -4.69
C PHE A 39 -0.08 5.85 -5.72
N LYS A 40 -1.16 6.05 -6.48
CA LYS A 40 -1.23 7.12 -7.45
C LYS A 40 -1.06 8.50 -6.80
N ARG A 41 -1.68 8.71 -5.64
CA ARG A 41 -1.55 9.97 -4.91
C ARG A 41 -0.10 10.25 -4.54
N ALA A 42 0.64 9.25 -4.07
CA ALA A 42 2.05 9.41 -3.75
C ALA A 42 2.86 9.76 -5.01
N MET A 43 2.60 9.08 -6.12
CA MET A 43 3.27 9.36 -7.38
C MET A 43 2.95 10.75 -7.93
N ASP A 44 1.70 11.20 -7.79
CA ASP A 44 1.29 12.54 -8.21
C ASP A 44 2.01 13.64 -7.40
N GLU A 45 2.45 13.31 -6.19
CA GLU A 45 3.26 14.22 -5.37
C GLU A 45 4.76 14.15 -5.67
N GLY A 46 5.16 13.37 -6.66
CA GLY A 46 6.56 13.23 -7.07
C GLY A 46 7.32 12.14 -6.33
N LYS A 47 6.65 11.30 -5.57
CA LYS A 47 7.27 10.19 -4.85
C LYS A 47 7.33 8.94 -5.71
N ASN A 48 8.33 8.11 -5.46
CA ASN A 48 8.30 6.73 -5.90
C ASN A 48 7.56 5.91 -4.83
N VAL A 49 7.14 4.71 -5.17
CA VAL A 49 6.32 3.89 -4.28
C VAL A 49 7.04 2.59 -3.96
N LEU A 50 7.12 2.27 -2.66
CA LEU A 50 7.61 1.00 -2.17
C LEU A 50 6.45 0.26 -1.51
N ILE A 51 6.04 -0.84 -2.10
CA ILE A 51 4.95 -1.66 -1.57
C ILE A 51 5.56 -2.81 -0.78
N CYS A 52 5.33 -2.80 0.52
CA CYS A 52 5.82 -3.82 1.43
C CYS A 52 4.70 -4.79 1.77
N ILE A 53 4.91 -6.06 1.48
CA ILE A 53 3.93 -7.13 1.68
C ILE A 53 4.31 -7.87 2.96
N ARG A 54 3.40 -7.87 3.94
CA ARG A 54 3.62 -8.61 5.19
C ARG A 54 3.54 -10.11 4.91
N ASP A 55 4.57 -10.84 5.32
CA ASP A 55 4.63 -12.29 5.15
C ASP A 55 3.83 -12.98 6.25
N ILE A 56 2.58 -13.32 5.94
CA ILE A 56 1.65 -13.97 6.86
C ILE A 56 1.25 -15.33 6.33
N GLN A 57 0.86 -16.21 7.24
CA GLN A 57 0.31 -17.50 6.84
C GLN A 57 -1.07 -17.30 6.21
N PRO A 58 -1.35 -17.96 5.07
CA PRO A 58 -2.68 -17.88 4.48
C PRO A 58 -3.77 -18.36 5.44
N ASP A 59 -4.91 -17.66 5.40
CA ASP A 59 -6.10 -18.00 6.17
C ASP A 59 -7.34 -17.56 5.39
N GLU A 60 -8.53 -17.63 6.00
CA GLU A 60 -9.77 -17.26 5.30
C GLU A 60 -9.81 -15.80 4.87
N LYS A 61 -9.22 -14.90 5.64
CA LYS A 61 -9.18 -13.47 5.34
C LYS A 61 -8.01 -13.11 4.45
N ASN A 62 -6.99 -13.96 4.41
CA ASN A 62 -5.77 -13.72 3.66
C ASN A 62 -5.42 -15.02 2.90
N PRO A 63 -6.16 -15.32 1.81
CA PRO A 63 -6.02 -16.62 1.14
C PRO A 63 -4.77 -16.78 0.30
N PHE A 64 -4.07 -15.69 0.01
CA PHE A 64 -2.89 -15.73 -0.85
C PHE A 64 -1.60 -15.73 -0.01
N THR A 65 -0.58 -16.45 -0.50
CA THR A 65 0.74 -16.37 0.08
C THR A 65 1.36 -15.02 -0.24
N ALA A 66 2.35 -14.59 0.56
CA ALA A 66 3.08 -13.35 0.28
C ALA A 66 3.71 -13.37 -1.13
N GLU A 67 4.21 -14.53 -1.56
CA GLU A 67 4.80 -14.67 -2.89
C GLU A 67 3.76 -14.51 -4.01
N GLN A 68 2.57 -15.06 -3.83
CA GLN A 68 1.48 -14.86 -4.79
C GLN A 68 1.09 -13.38 -4.89
N VAL A 69 1.02 -12.70 -3.75
CA VAL A 69 0.74 -11.26 -3.70
C VAL A 69 1.84 -10.49 -4.41
N ARG A 70 3.10 -10.82 -4.13
CA ARG A 70 4.25 -10.17 -4.77
C ARG A 70 4.20 -10.31 -6.28
N GLU A 71 3.93 -11.51 -6.79
CA GLU A 71 3.80 -11.74 -8.23
C GLU A 71 2.65 -10.94 -8.82
N ASN A 72 1.51 -10.94 -8.17
CA ASN A 72 0.33 -10.21 -8.62
C ASN A 72 0.61 -8.71 -8.75
N ILE A 73 1.20 -8.11 -7.72
CA ILE A 73 1.49 -6.67 -7.73
C ILE A 73 2.61 -6.35 -8.71
N SER A 74 3.66 -7.17 -8.75
CA SER A 74 4.78 -6.96 -9.68
C SER A 74 4.31 -7.04 -11.14
N ASN A 75 3.41 -7.96 -11.47
CA ASN A 75 2.86 -8.07 -12.81
C ASN A 75 1.99 -6.86 -13.16
N PHE A 76 1.19 -6.41 -12.21
CA PHE A 76 0.34 -5.23 -12.43
C PHE A 76 1.16 -3.98 -12.72
N TYR A 77 2.26 -3.79 -12.02
CA TYR A 77 3.14 -2.64 -12.17
C TYR A 77 4.42 -2.94 -12.98
N SER A 78 4.38 -3.94 -13.84
CA SER A 78 5.57 -4.40 -14.57
C SER A 78 6.25 -3.32 -15.43
N GLU A 79 5.49 -2.33 -15.91
CA GLU A 79 6.01 -1.24 -16.72
C GLU A 79 6.17 0.07 -15.95
N GLU A 80 5.91 0.05 -14.65
CA GLU A 80 6.01 1.26 -13.82
C GLU A 80 7.30 1.24 -13.01
N GLU A 81 8.31 1.96 -13.50
CA GLU A 81 9.64 2.02 -12.86
C GLU A 81 9.63 2.67 -11.49
N ARG A 82 8.60 3.44 -11.19
CA ARG A 82 8.49 4.17 -9.92
C ARG A 82 7.95 3.32 -8.78
N VAL A 83 7.55 2.08 -9.06
CA VAL A 83 6.98 1.17 -8.07
C VAL A 83 7.95 0.01 -7.83
N LYS A 84 8.31 -0.21 -6.57
CA LYS A 84 9.06 -1.37 -6.12
C LYS A 84 8.22 -2.17 -5.15
N VAL A 85 8.37 -3.49 -5.19
CA VAL A 85 7.60 -4.42 -4.38
C VAL A 85 8.55 -5.33 -3.63
N MET A 86 8.30 -5.53 -2.34
CA MET A 86 9.10 -6.45 -1.54
C MET A 86 8.27 -7.12 -0.47
N VAL A 87 8.65 -8.35 -0.13
CA VAL A 87 8.06 -9.06 1.00
C VAL A 87 8.89 -8.73 2.24
N ILE A 88 8.21 -8.42 3.33
CA ILE A 88 8.84 -8.15 4.63
C ILE A 88 8.27 -9.13 5.66
N PRO A 89 8.99 -9.36 6.77
CA PRO A 89 8.42 -10.12 7.88
C PRO A 89 7.11 -9.50 8.35
N ASP A 90 6.25 -10.32 8.95
CA ASP A 90 5.03 -9.78 9.56
C ASP A 90 5.42 -8.87 10.72
N ILE A 91 4.89 -7.65 10.71
CA ILE A 91 5.25 -6.61 11.68
C ILE A 91 4.07 -6.31 12.59
N CYS A 92 4.35 -5.82 13.79
CA CYS A 92 3.33 -5.38 14.72
C CYS A 92 3.35 -3.85 14.97
N SER A 93 4.39 -3.17 14.55
CA SER A 93 4.51 -1.72 14.75
C SER A 93 5.48 -1.10 13.76
N ILE A 94 5.36 0.22 13.62
CA ILE A 94 6.32 1.06 12.91
C ILE A 94 6.85 2.03 13.96
N GLU A 95 8.16 1.95 14.24
CA GLU A 95 8.76 2.69 15.34
C GLU A 95 9.94 3.52 14.85
N PHE A 96 10.13 4.67 15.48
CA PHE A 96 11.30 5.49 15.24
C PHE A 96 11.71 6.17 16.57
N GLY A 97 12.99 6.42 16.76
CA GLY A 97 13.50 7.08 17.95
C GLY A 97 13.52 8.58 17.76
N ARG A 98 14.67 9.12 17.39
CA ARG A 98 14.74 10.53 16.98
C ARG A 98 14.14 10.69 15.61
N GLY A 99 13.71 11.90 15.31
CA GLY A 99 13.23 12.22 13.97
C GLY A 99 14.28 11.89 12.90
N VAL A 100 13.83 11.29 11.83
CA VAL A 100 14.70 10.83 10.73
C VAL A 100 14.37 11.51 9.40
N GLY A 101 13.58 12.59 9.44
CA GLY A 101 13.22 13.34 8.25
C GLY A 101 12.08 12.75 7.45
N TYR A 102 11.31 11.84 8.03
CA TYR A 102 10.15 11.24 7.35
C TYR A 102 8.86 11.95 7.73
N ASP A 103 7.96 12.06 6.76
CA ASP A 103 6.57 12.38 7.02
C ASP A 103 5.83 11.07 7.31
N ILE A 104 4.97 11.07 8.31
CA ILE A 104 4.05 9.96 8.57
C ILE A 104 2.66 10.44 8.15
N ILE A 105 2.11 9.82 7.13
CA ILE A 105 0.88 10.27 6.48
C ILE A 105 -0.16 9.17 6.52
N GLU A 106 -1.35 9.51 6.99
CA GLU A 106 -2.52 8.65 6.90
C GLU A 106 -3.39 9.17 5.76
N HIS A 107 -3.67 8.31 4.78
CA HIS A 107 -4.58 8.62 3.69
C HIS A 107 -6.00 8.27 4.11
N ILE A 108 -6.89 9.27 4.07
CA ILE A 108 -8.30 9.09 4.41
C ILE A 108 -9.11 9.30 3.13
N PRO A 109 -9.47 8.19 2.42
CA PRO A 109 -10.12 8.30 1.12
C PRO A 109 -11.57 8.76 1.25
N PRO A 110 -12.14 9.35 0.17
CA PRO A 110 -13.57 9.60 0.08
C PRO A 110 -14.39 8.32 0.27
N GLN A 111 -15.65 8.46 0.63
CA GLN A 111 -16.52 7.34 0.94
C GLN A 111 -16.60 6.31 -0.19
N GLU A 112 -16.68 6.75 -1.44
CA GLU A 112 -16.78 5.85 -2.58
C GLU A 112 -15.53 4.97 -2.75
N ILE A 113 -14.35 5.43 -2.35
CA ILE A 113 -13.14 4.63 -2.37
C ILE A 113 -13.03 3.79 -1.08
N HIS A 114 -13.43 4.36 0.04
CA HIS A 114 -13.45 3.65 1.33
C HIS A 114 -14.33 2.40 1.26
N ASP A 115 -15.41 2.44 0.45
CA ASP A 115 -16.32 1.31 0.30
C ASP A 115 -15.71 0.16 -0.51
N ILE A 116 -14.62 0.40 -1.23
CA ILE A 116 -13.87 -0.65 -1.91
C ILE A 116 -13.08 -1.39 -0.83
N SER A 117 -13.33 -2.69 -0.66
CA SER A 117 -12.63 -3.47 0.34
C SER A 117 -12.18 -4.82 -0.21
N ALA A 118 -11.06 -5.31 0.31
CA ALA A 118 -10.56 -6.63 -0.05
C ALA A 118 -11.56 -7.73 0.35
N THR A 119 -12.28 -7.54 1.46
CA THR A 119 -13.30 -8.50 1.89
C THR A 119 -14.39 -8.67 0.86
N LYS A 120 -14.95 -7.55 0.37
CA LYS A 120 -15.98 -7.59 -0.66
C LYS A 120 -15.47 -8.21 -1.97
N ILE A 121 -14.25 -7.88 -2.34
CA ILE A 121 -13.62 -8.42 -3.55
C ILE A 121 -13.43 -9.93 -3.42
N ARG A 122 -12.94 -10.40 -2.29
CA ARG A 122 -12.78 -11.84 -2.04
C ARG A 122 -14.11 -12.57 -2.09
N GLU A 123 -15.17 -12.00 -1.54
CA GLU A 123 -16.51 -12.58 -1.61
C GLU A 123 -16.97 -12.72 -3.06
N GLN A 124 -16.74 -11.69 -3.87
CA GLN A 124 -17.08 -11.73 -5.28
C GLN A 124 -16.26 -12.80 -6.02
N MET A 125 -14.97 -12.90 -5.72
CA MET A 125 -14.10 -13.92 -6.31
C MET A 125 -14.58 -15.33 -5.97
N LYS A 126 -15.05 -15.57 -4.75
CA LYS A 126 -15.62 -16.86 -4.36
C LYS A 126 -16.87 -17.18 -5.18
N LYS A 127 -17.75 -16.20 -5.37
CA LYS A 127 -18.96 -16.37 -6.18
C LYS A 127 -18.64 -16.70 -7.63
N GLU A 128 -17.54 -16.16 -8.14
CA GLU A 128 -17.08 -16.36 -9.52
C GLU A 128 -16.22 -17.62 -9.68
N GLY A 129 -15.96 -18.34 -8.61
CA GLY A 129 -15.13 -19.54 -8.65
C GLY A 129 -13.64 -19.27 -8.80
N LYS A 130 -13.19 -18.05 -8.52
CA LYS A 130 -11.78 -17.65 -8.65
C LYS A 130 -11.00 -17.81 -7.36
N LEU A 131 -11.68 -18.15 -6.27
CA LEU A 131 -11.07 -18.28 -4.97
C LEU A 131 -11.58 -19.51 -4.22
#